data_19559c205376cb52de335360b2697e88
#
_entry.id   19559c205376cb52de335360b2697e88
#
_cell.length_a   1.000
_cell.length_b   1.000
_cell.length_c   1.000
_cell.angle_alpha   90.00
_cell.angle_beta   90.00
_cell.angle_gamma   90.00
#
_symmetry.space_group_name_H-M   'P 1'
#
loop_
_entity.id
_entity.type
_entity.pdbx_description
1 polymer ?
#
loop_
_entity_poly.entity_id
_entity_poly.type
_entity_poly.pdbx_seq_one_letter_code
_entity_poly.pdbx_strand_id
1 'polypeptide(L)'
;MTQPTVLIIDDEPDILELLEMTLGRMDLLTRRASTLEQALVLLDAESFELCLTDMRLPDGDGMTIVRHIQQHCPATPVAMITAFGSLDTAINALKAGAFDFLTKPVDLTRLRELVATALRLNQPKPDSPPDSDDDPLLGISPPIERLRRQIGKLARSQAPLYISGESGSG
;
A
#
# COMPACT_ATOMS: atom_id res chain seq x y z
N MET A 1 -8.43 16.81 -15.78
CA MET A 1 -7.58 15.93 -14.99
C MET A 1 -8.21 15.80 -13.59
N THR A 2 -8.62 14.62 -13.22
CA THR A 2 -9.15 14.38 -11.86
C THR A 2 -8.00 14.38 -10.88
N GLN A 3 -8.14 15.14 -9.78
CA GLN A 3 -7.15 15.11 -8.68
C GLN A 3 -7.13 13.70 -8.07
N PRO A 4 -5.94 13.17 -7.78
CA PRO A 4 -5.82 11.87 -7.13
C PRO A 4 -6.49 11.89 -5.75
N THR A 5 -7.25 10.86 -5.44
CA THR A 5 -8.00 10.74 -4.18
C THR A 5 -7.39 9.67 -3.28
N VAL A 6 -7.14 10.01 -2.03
CA VAL A 6 -6.58 9.13 -1.01
C VAL A 6 -7.64 8.82 0.04
N LEU A 7 -7.85 7.54 0.33
CA LEU A 7 -8.68 7.11 1.46
C LEU A 7 -7.82 7.05 2.72
N ILE A 8 -8.26 7.76 3.77
CA ILE A 8 -7.61 7.76 5.09
C ILE A 8 -8.57 7.17 6.13
N ILE A 9 -8.07 6.20 6.89
CA ILE A 9 -8.88 5.41 7.82
C ILE A 9 -8.19 5.35 9.17
N ASP A 10 -8.76 6.02 10.15
CA ASP A 10 -8.26 6.08 11.52
C ASP A 10 -9.41 6.49 12.45
N ASP A 11 -9.52 5.95 13.63
CA ASP A 11 -10.54 6.34 14.61
C ASP A 11 -10.15 7.60 15.43
N GLU A 12 -8.88 8.01 15.35
CA GLU A 12 -8.38 9.23 15.98
C GLU A 12 -8.61 10.45 15.07
N PRO A 13 -9.50 11.41 15.45
CA PRO A 13 -9.79 12.57 14.61
C PRO A 13 -8.57 13.45 14.36
N ASP A 14 -7.65 13.55 15.32
CA ASP A 14 -6.42 14.34 15.20
C ASP A 14 -5.48 13.79 14.14
N ILE A 15 -5.41 12.46 14.02
CA ILE A 15 -4.64 11.78 12.96
C ILE A 15 -5.27 12.01 11.60
N LEU A 16 -6.59 11.86 11.49
CA LEU A 16 -7.31 12.14 10.24
C LEU A 16 -7.08 13.58 9.77
N GLU A 17 -7.16 14.57 10.68
CA GLU A 17 -6.91 15.97 10.35
C GLU A 17 -5.46 16.20 9.91
N LEU A 18 -4.49 15.64 10.62
CA LEU A 18 -3.07 15.72 10.28
C LEU A 18 -2.78 15.16 8.89
N LEU A 19 -3.32 13.98 8.59
CA LEU A 19 -3.18 13.34 7.28
C LEU A 19 -3.84 14.17 6.18
N GLU A 20 -5.08 14.63 6.39
CA GLU A 20 -5.81 15.45 5.43
C GLU A 20 -5.08 16.75 5.10
N MET A 21 -4.61 17.48 6.12
CA MET A 21 -3.83 18.72 5.93
C MET A 21 -2.53 18.45 5.16
N THR A 22 -1.86 17.34 5.45
CA THR A 22 -0.59 16.99 4.79
C THR A 22 -0.80 16.60 3.34
N LEU A 23 -1.82 15.78 3.06
CA LEU A 23 -2.18 15.34 1.72
C LEU A 23 -2.74 16.50 0.87
N GLY A 24 -3.53 17.38 1.47
CA GLY A 24 -4.03 18.59 0.80
C GLY A 24 -2.91 19.53 0.33
N ARG A 25 -1.80 19.60 1.06
CA ARG A 25 -0.59 20.35 0.64
C ARG A 25 0.17 19.69 -0.51
N MET A 26 -0.17 18.44 -0.82
CA MET A 26 0.36 17.69 -1.96
C MET A 26 -0.62 17.66 -3.15
N ASP A 27 -1.64 18.53 -3.13
CA ASP A 27 -2.71 18.62 -4.14
C ASP A 27 -3.52 17.31 -4.30
N LEU A 28 -3.70 16.58 -3.18
CA LEU A 28 -4.48 15.34 -3.15
C LEU A 28 -5.83 15.59 -2.47
N LEU A 29 -6.87 14.96 -3.02
CA LEU A 29 -8.16 14.87 -2.35
C LEU A 29 -8.15 13.75 -1.32
N THR A 30 -8.91 13.91 -0.25
CA THR A 30 -9.03 12.90 0.78
C THR A 30 -10.48 12.50 1.02
N ARG A 31 -10.69 11.21 1.30
CA ARG A 31 -11.89 10.66 1.90
C ARG A 31 -11.54 10.10 3.26
N ARG A 32 -12.39 10.32 4.24
CA ARG A 32 -12.18 9.86 5.62
C ARG A 32 -13.12 8.73 5.97
N ALA A 33 -12.61 7.76 6.71
CA ALA A 33 -13.40 6.76 7.41
C ALA A 33 -12.85 6.61 8.83
N SER A 34 -13.72 6.48 9.81
CA SER A 34 -13.35 6.25 11.21
C SER A 34 -13.66 4.83 11.68
N THR A 35 -14.22 4.01 10.80
CA THR A 35 -14.57 2.61 11.06
C THR A 35 -14.26 1.73 9.85
N LEU A 36 -14.11 0.44 10.12
CA LEU A 36 -13.94 -0.57 9.07
C LEU A 36 -15.13 -0.56 8.09
N GLU A 37 -16.35 -0.51 8.60
CA GLU A 37 -17.58 -0.51 7.80
C GLU A 37 -17.60 0.67 6.83
N GLN A 38 -17.33 1.89 7.31
CA GLN A 38 -17.26 3.08 6.46
C GLN A 38 -16.21 2.95 5.36
N ALA A 39 -15.05 2.41 5.72
CA ALA A 39 -13.95 2.20 4.78
C ALA A 39 -14.33 1.23 3.66
N LEU A 40 -14.98 0.12 3.99
CA LEU A 40 -15.42 -0.87 3.00
C LEU A 40 -16.47 -0.30 2.06
N VAL A 41 -17.45 0.44 2.57
CA VAL A 41 -18.46 1.12 1.75
C VAL A 41 -17.81 2.09 0.75
N LEU A 42 -16.83 2.87 1.18
CA LEU A 42 -16.12 3.79 0.30
C LEU A 42 -15.28 3.06 -0.75
N LEU A 43 -14.60 1.98 -0.38
CA LEU A 43 -13.80 1.16 -1.30
C LEU A 43 -14.64 0.47 -2.38
N ASP A 44 -15.88 0.12 -2.05
CA ASP A 44 -16.80 -0.48 -3.02
C ASP A 44 -17.47 0.56 -3.92
N ALA A 45 -17.57 1.82 -3.48
CA ALA A 45 -18.25 2.90 -4.20
C ALA A 45 -17.32 3.77 -5.04
N GLU A 46 -16.08 3.97 -4.61
CA GLU A 46 -15.12 4.89 -5.23
C GLU A 46 -13.77 4.21 -5.48
N SER A 47 -13.01 4.71 -6.45
CA SER A 47 -11.63 4.29 -6.70
C SER A 47 -10.66 5.25 -6.03
N PHE A 48 -9.59 4.70 -5.46
CA PHE A 48 -8.57 5.48 -4.75
C PHE A 48 -7.17 5.19 -5.31
N GLU A 49 -6.34 6.21 -5.37
CA GLU A 49 -4.95 6.11 -5.76
C GLU A 49 -4.04 5.61 -4.63
N LEU A 50 -4.52 5.72 -3.39
CA LEU A 50 -3.84 5.20 -2.20
C LEU A 50 -4.86 5.04 -1.07
N CYS A 51 -4.68 4.02 -0.25
CA CYS A 51 -5.37 3.84 1.02
C CYS A 51 -4.36 3.85 2.18
N LEU A 52 -4.62 4.69 3.19
CA LEU A 52 -3.90 4.72 4.45
C LEU A 52 -4.85 4.23 5.55
N THR A 53 -4.50 3.18 6.26
CA THR A 53 -5.37 2.60 7.29
C THR A 53 -4.64 2.38 8.60
N ASP A 54 -5.28 2.73 9.72
CA ASP A 54 -4.80 2.26 11.01
C ASP A 54 -4.93 0.73 11.11
N MET A 55 -4.07 0.15 11.90
CA MET A 55 -4.11 -1.27 12.26
C MET A 55 -5.35 -1.60 13.09
N ARG A 56 -5.74 -0.73 14.01
CA ARG A 56 -6.85 -0.95 14.94
C ARG A 56 -7.97 0.03 14.68
N LEU A 57 -9.16 -0.50 14.45
CA LEU A 57 -10.38 0.28 14.29
C LEU A 57 -11.40 -0.19 15.33
N PRO A 58 -12.38 0.66 15.70
CA PRO A 58 -13.36 0.34 16.74
C PRO A 58 -14.17 -0.93 16.46
N ASP A 59 -14.41 -1.21 15.18
CA ASP A 59 -15.24 -2.30 14.67
C ASP A 59 -14.43 -3.41 13.97
N GLY A 60 -13.09 -3.35 13.99
CA GLY A 60 -12.28 -4.39 13.38
C GLY A 60 -10.80 -4.08 13.25
N ASP A 61 -10.17 -4.77 12.33
CA ASP A 61 -8.72 -4.75 12.10
C ASP A 61 -8.42 -4.21 10.69
N GLY A 62 -7.49 -3.27 10.59
CA GLY A 62 -7.00 -2.73 9.32
C GLY A 62 -6.47 -3.79 8.34
N MET A 63 -6.06 -4.95 8.84
CA MET A 63 -5.71 -6.10 7.99
C MET A 63 -6.87 -6.58 7.13
N THR A 64 -8.11 -6.41 7.60
CA THR A 64 -9.32 -6.73 6.82
C THR A 64 -9.42 -5.81 5.60
N ILE A 65 -9.08 -4.54 5.76
CA ILE A 65 -9.04 -3.57 4.65
C ILE A 65 -7.97 -3.98 3.63
N VAL A 66 -6.78 -4.35 4.10
CA VAL A 66 -5.69 -4.82 3.21
C VAL A 66 -6.16 -6.01 2.38
N ARG A 67 -6.80 -7.00 3.00
CA ARG A 67 -7.32 -8.19 2.30
C ARG A 67 -8.43 -7.82 1.31
N HIS A 68 -9.36 -6.95 1.72
CA HIS A 68 -10.45 -6.48 0.85
C HIS A 68 -9.89 -5.79 -0.41
N ILE A 69 -8.93 -4.88 -0.25
CA ILE A 69 -8.28 -4.20 -1.37
C ILE A 69 -7.57 -5.19 -2.28
N GLN A 70 -6.85 -6.18 -1.73
CA GLN A 70 -6.18 -7.20 -2.56
C GLN A 70 -7.14 -8.06 -3.37
N GLN A 71 -8.36 -8.27 -2.87
CA GLN A 71 -9.38 -9.09 -3.54
C GLN A 71 -10.21 -8.29 -4.55
N HIS A 72 -10.59 -7.06 -4.24
CA HIS A 72 -11.56 -6.26 -5.01
C HIS A 72 -10.94 -5.09 -5.77
N CYS A 73 -9.89 -4.47 -5.21
CA CYS A 73 -9.25 -3.28 -5.78
C CYS A 73 -7.71 -3.41 -5.81
N PRO A 74 -7.14 -4.46 -6.42
CA PRO A 74 -5.70 -4.75 -6.31
C PRO A 74 -4.80 -3.66 -6.93
N ALA A 75 -5.36 -2.75 -7.72
CA ALA A 75 -4.65 -1.60 -8.26
C ALA A 75 -4.41 -0.49 -7.21
N THR A 76 -5.21 -0.44 -6.14
CA THR A 76 -5.07 0.54 -5.06
C THR A 76 -3.95 0.10 -4.11
N PRO A 77 -2.83 0.82 -4.03
CA PRO A 77 -1.83 0.55 -3.00
C PRO A 77 -2.40 0.89 -1.62
N VAL A 78 -2.09 0.05 -0.64
CA VAL A 78 -2.52 0.26 0.75
C VAL A 78 -1.32 0.27 1.68
N ALA A 79 -1.22 1.28 2.54
CA ALA A 79 -0.22 1.38 3.58
C ALA A 79 -0.88 1.39 4.95
N MET A 80 -0.22 0.76 5.92
CA MET A 80 -0.71 0.68 7.29
C MET A 80 -0.05 1.72 8.18
N ILE A 81 -0.84 2.31 9.07
CA ILE A 81 -0.38 3.19 10.14
C ILE A 81 -0.57 2.43 11.45
N THR A 82 0.43 2.36 12.31
CA THR A 82 0.35 1.59 13.55
C THR A 82 1.07 2.27 14.71
N ALA A 83 0.45 2.28 15.88
CA ALA A 83 1.05 2.74 17.12
C ALA A 83 2.07 1.71 17.67
N PHE A 84 1.94 0.45 17.30
CA PHE A 84 2.79 -0.64 17.76
C PHE A 84 3.62 -1.18 16.60
N GLY A 85 4.81 -0.62 16.43
CA GLY A 85 5.79 -1.10 15.45
C GLY A 85 6.48 -2.40 15.90
N SER A 86 5.72 -3.47 16.20
CA SER A 86 6.37 -4.77 16.25
C SER A 86 6.73 -5.18 14.82
N LEU A 87 7.96 -5.62 14.64
CA LEU A 87 8.45 -6.07 13.33
C LEU A 87 7.52 -7.15 12.74
N ASP A 88 6.97 -8.01 13.59
CA ASP A 88 6.01 -9.05 13.19
C ASP A 88 4.72 -8.49 12.60
N THR A 89 4.20 -7.42 13.16
CA THR A 89 2.99 -6.74 12.66
C THR A 89 3.22 -6.13 11.27
N ALA A 90 4.36 -5.45 11.10
CA ALA A 90 4.74 -4.88 9.81
C ALA A 90 4.95 -5.97 8.75
N ILE A 91 5.65 -7.06 9.10
CA ILE A 91 5.85 -8.21 8.21
C ILE A 91 4.51 -8.85 7.82
N ASN A 92 3.58 -9.02 8.75
CA ASN A 92 2.26 -9.57 8.46
C ASN A 92 1.44 -8.68 7.53
N ALA A 93 1.50 -7.36 7.70
CA ALA A 93 0.87 -6.40 6.82
C ALA A 93 1.41 -6.49 5.39
N LEU A 94 2.73 -6.53 5.23
CA LEU A 94 3.38 -6.67 3.93
C LEU A 94 3.06 -8.02 3.26
N LYS A 95 3.05 -9.12 4.04
CA LYS A 95 2.64 -10.44 3.54
C LYS A 95 1.19 -10.49 3.09
N ALA A 96 0.31 -9.75 3.74
CA ALA A 96 -1.10 -9.64 3.35
C ALA A 96 -1.30 -8.78 2.09
N GLY A 97 -0.27 -8.06 1.64
CA GLY A 97 -0.28 -7.26 0.42
C GLY A 97 -0.26 -5.75 0.66
N ALA A 98 -0.03 -5.29 1.90
CA ALA A 98 0.24 -3.88 2.14
C ALA A 98 1.49 -3.45 1.37
N PHE A 99 1.44 -2.24 0.82
CA PHE A 99 2.54 -1.64 0.07
C PHE A 99 3.69 -1.23 0.99
N ASP A 100 3.37 -0.61 2.12
CA ASP A 100 4.31 -0.12 3.13
C ASP A 100 3.59 0.07 4.48
N PHE A 101 4.31 0.53 5.49
CA PHE A 101 3.75 0.89 6.79
C PHE A 101 4.42 2.14 7.37
N LEU A 102 3.68 2.82 8.25
CA LEU A 102 4.13 3.96 9.05
C LEU A 102 3.89 3.69 10.53
N THR A 103 4.77 4.20 11.37
CA THR A 103 4.58 4.15 12.83
C THR A 103 4.03 5.46 13.35
N LYS A 104 3.13 5.38 14.35
CA LYS A 104 2.70 6.55 15.12
C LYS A 104 3.76 6.87 16.21
N PRO A 105 4.15 8.12 16.42
CA PRO A 105 3.67 9.33 15.78
C PRO A 105 4.09 9.42 14.31
N VAL A 106 3.18 9.87 13.43
CA VAL A 106 3.39 9.90 11.99
C VAL A 106 4.48 10.90 11.61
N ASP A 107 5.57 10.40 11.05
CA ASP A 107 6.60 11.26 10.44
C ASP A 107 6.09 11.78 9.08
N LEU A 108 5.91 13.10 8.99
CA LEU A 108 5.37 13.75 7.80
C LEU A 108 6.30 13.64 6.59
N THR A 109 7.61 13.56 6.81
CA THR A 109 8.58 13.37 5.73
C THR A 109 8.42 11.98 5.13
N ARG A 110 8.38 10.97 5.99
CA ARG A 110 8.16 9.58 5.59
C ARG A 110 6.79 9.38 4.91
N LEU A 111 5.75 10.04 5.43
CA LEU A 111 4.42 10.02 4.82
C LEU A 111 4.45 10.56 3.38
N ARG A 112 5.10 11.71 3.16
CA ARG A 112 5.21 12.30 1.82
C ARG A 112 5.96 11.42 0.83
N GLU A 113 7.06 10.80 1.26
CA GLU A 113 7.84 9.86 0.46
C GLU A 113 7.01 8.63 0.06
N LEU A 114 6.28 8.07 1.02
CA LEU A 114 5.39 6.93 0.82
C LEU A 114 4.30 7.28 -0.21
N VAL A 115 3.62 8.41 -0.02
CA VAL A 115 2.55 8.89 -0.92
C VAL A 115 3.09 9.12 -2.33
N ALA A 116 4.22 9.81 -2.46
CA ALA A 116 4.84 10.07 -3.76
C ALA A 116 5.22 8.75 -4.49
N THR A 117 5.66 7.76 -3.74
CA THR A 117 6.00 6.44 -4.30
C THR A 117 4.73 5.68 -4.73
N ALA A 118 3.67 5.69 -3.92
CA ALA A 118 2.40 5.05 -4.23
C ALA A 118 1.76 5.65 -5.51
N LEU A 119 1.75 6.98 -5.63
CA LEU A 119 1.20 7.66 -6.80
C LEU A 119 1.98 7.36 -8.09
N ARG A 120 3.32 7.20 -8.00
CA ARG A 120 4.12 6.78 -9.16
C ARG A 120 3.82 5.36 -9.62
N LEU A 121 3.41 4.47 -8.70
CA LEU A 121 3.00 3.11 -9.04
C LEU A 121 1.70 3.05 -9.82
N ASN A 122 0.80 4.00 -9.58
CA ASN A 122 -0.50 4.10 -10.24
C ASN A 122 -0.46 4.87 -11.58
N GLN A 123 0.63 5.58 -11.87
CA GLN A 123 0.77 6.18 -13.19
C GLN A 123 0.96 5.05 -14.22
N PRO A 124 0.19 5.05 -15.32
CA PRO A 124 0.49 4.17 -16.45
C PRO A 124 1.95 4.44 -16.84
N LYS A 125 2.77 3.39 -16.88
CA LYS A 125 4.11 3.53 -17.45
C LYS A 125 3.93 4.18 -18.82
N PRO A 126 4.63 5.28 -19.15
CA PRO A 126 4.76 5.65 -20.55
C PRO A 126 5.34 4.40 -21.23
N ASP A 127 4.74 4.02 -22.35
CA ASP A 127 5.17 2.90 -23.18
C ASP A 127 6.68 3.05 -23.43
N SER A 128 7.48 2.44 -22.58
CA SER A 128 8.89 2.20 -22.90
C SER A 128 8.88 1.01 -23.81
N PRO A 129 9.53 1.08 -24.98
CA PRO A 129 9.64 -0.06 -25.86
C PRO A 129 10.25 -1.23 -25.11
N PRO A 130 9.92 -2.48 -25.51
CA PRO A 130 10.41 -3.69 -24.88
C PRO A 130 11.85 -3.98 -25.35
N ASP A 131 12.79 -3.11 -24.93
CA ASP A 131 14.21 -3.31 -25.19
C ASP A 131 15.02 -2.95 -23.95
N SER A 132 15.04 -3.88 -23.02
CA SER A 132 16.18 -4.09 -22.14
C SER A 132 16.23 -5.57 -21.77
N ASP A 133 17.14 -6.26 -22.43
CA ASP A 133 17.56 -7.67 -22.25
C ASP A 133 18.18 -7.97 -20.87
N ASP A 134 17.73 -7.30 -19.81
CA ASP A 134 18.22 -7.50 -18.45
C ASP A 134 17.11 -7.90 -17.45
N ASP A 135 16.25 -8.84 -17.87
CA ASP A 135 15.38 -9.53 -16.91
C ASP A 135 16.02 -10.87 -16.50
N PRO A 136 16.63 -10.97 -15.33
CA PRO A 136 17.34 -12.18 -14.90
C PRO A 136 16.41 -13.39 -14.65
N LEU A 137 15.08 -13.20 -14.77
CA LEU A 137 14.09 -14.25 -14.60
C LEU A 137 13.60 -14.76 -15.95
N LEU A 138 14.19 -15.85 -16.42
CA LEU A 138 13.74 -16.57 -17.61
C LEU A 138 12.51 -17.42 -17.29
N GLY A 139 11.39 -17.17 -17.99
CA GLY A 139 10.19 -18.01 -17.95
C GLY A 139 8.89 -17.21 -18.08
N ILE A 140 7.88 -17.83 -18.69
CA ILE A 140 6.54 -17.29 -18.95
C ILE A 140 5.44 -18.09 -18.25
N SER A 141 5.79 -18.93 -17.28
CA SER A 141 4.79 -19.70 -16.54
C SER A 141 4.00 -18.83 -15.54
N PRO A 142 2.73 -19.14 -15.27
CA PRO A 142 1.90 -18.38 -14.33
C PRO A 142 2.51 -18.19 -12.92
N PRO A 143 3.26 -19.16 -12.35
CA PRO A 143 3.98 -18.95 -11.08
C PRO A 143 5.08 -17.89 -11.18
N ILE A 144 5.81 -17.82 -12.28
CA ILE A 144 6.90 -16.85 -12.50
C ILE A 144 6.34 -15.44 -12.68
N GLU A 145 5.21 -15.27 -13.35
CA GLU A 145 4.55 -13.97 -13.46
C GLU A 145 4.05 -13.45 -12.11
N ARG A 146 3.58 -14.35 -11.24
CA ARG A 146 3.22 -13.98 -9.85
C ARG A 146 4.45 -13.55 -9.06
N LEU A 147 5.55 -14.28 -9.21
CA LEU A 147 6.82 -13.98 -8.55
C LEU A 147 7.39 -12.64 -9.05
N ARG A 148 7.36 -12.35 -10.34
CA ARG A 148 7.77 -11.06 -10.91
C ARG A 148 6.97 -9.89 -10.33
N ARG A 149 5.66 -10.05 -10.21
CA ARG A 149 4.79 -9.04 -9.59
C ARG A 149 5.09 -8.84 -8.11
N GLN A 150 5.41 -9.91 -7.39
CA GLN A 150 5.81 -9.84 -5.98
C GLN A 150 7.20 -9.21 -5.83
N ILE A 151 8.17 -9.60 -6.63
CA ILE A 151 9.53 -9.00 -6.63
C ILE A 151 9.45 -7.51 -6.99
N GLY A 152 8.66 -7.12 -7.98
CA GLY A 152 8.45 -5.72 -8.33
C GLY A 152 7.84 -4.89 -7.22
N LYS A 153 6.98 -5.49 -6.39
CA LYS A 153 6.47 -4.84 -5.16
C LYS A 153 7.52 -4.77 -4.06
N LEU A 154 8.30 -5.84 -3.86
CA LEU A 154 9.32 -5.94 -2.82
C LEU A 154 10.57 -5.11 -3.12
N ALA A 155 11.00 -5.03 -4.38
CA ALA A 155 12.14 -4.20 -4.79
C ALA A 155 11.94 -2.70 -4.54
N ARG A 156 10.72 -2.28 -4.30
CA ARG A 156 10.35 -0.88 -4.02
C ARG A 156 10.08 -0.64 -2.53
N SER A 157 10.00 -1.69 -1.73
CA SER A 157 9.95 -1.59 -0.27
C SER A 157 11.38 -1.67 0.27
N GLN A 158 11.71 -0.84 1.24
CA GLN A 158 13.02 -0.90 1.93
C GLN A 158 13.03 -1.98 3.03
N ALA A 159 12.07 -2.89 3.02
CA ALA A 159 12.00 -3.98 3.98
C ALA A 159 13.04 -5.06 3.64
N PRO A 160 13.69 -5.66 4.62
CA PRO A 160 14.62 -6.76 4.39
C PRO A 160 13.85 -7.96 3.80
N LEU A 161 14.35 -8.47 2.67
CA LEU A 161 13.80 -9.60 1.96
C LEU A 161 14.53 -10.88 2.36
N TYR A 162 13.80 -11.87 2.87
CA TYR A 162 14.31 -13.22 3.10
C TYR A 162 13.75 -14.16 2.03
N ILE A 163 14.63 -14.73 1.25
CA ILE A 163 14.30 -15.76 0.26
C ILE A 163 14.72 -17.11 0.85
N SER A 164 13.78 -18.04 1.00
CA SER A 164 14.04 -19.40 1.43
C SER A 164 13.57 -20.38 0.37
N GLY A 165 14.36 -21.38 0.09
CA GLY A 165 14.07 -22.46 -0.83
C GLY A 165 14.77 -23.73 -0.42
N GLU A 166 14.40 -24.86 -1.00
CA GLU A 166 15.13 -26.11 -0.78
C GLU A 166 16.53 -26.03 -1.37
N SER A 167 17.48 -26.73 -0.72
CA SER A 167 18.87 -26.77 -1.18
C SER A 167 18.92 -27.38 -2.60
N GLY A 168 19.46 -26.61 -3.55
CA GLY A 168 19.53 -27.01 -4.96
C GLY A 168 18.48 -26.41 -5.90
N SER A 169 17.61 -25.51 -5.39
CA SER A 169 16.62 -24.81 -6.24
C SER A 169 17.22 -23.65 -7.05
N GLY A 170 18.54 -23.54 -7.12
CA GLY A 170 19.30 -22.67 -8.02
C GLY A 170 19.16 -21.18 -7.77
#